data_d32c567a47007d5d8c56f76728ac9af8
#
_entry.id   d32c567a47007d5d8c56f76728ac9af8
#
_cell.length_a   1.000
_cell.length_b   1.000
_cell.length_c   1.000
_cell.angle_alpha   90.00
_cell.angle_beta   90.00
_cell.angle_gamma   90.00
#
_symmetry.space_group_name_H-M   'P 1'
#
loop_
_entity.id
_entity.type
_entity.pdbx_description
1 polymer ?
#
loop_
_entity_poly.entity_id
_entity_poly.type
_entity_poly.pdbx_seq_one_letter_code
_entity_poly.pdbx_strand_id
1 'polypeptide(L)'
;NEAAERIAALLNKGIIDIAQLHGAEDENEINQLRTLTDKPIIKAFCIKESEDITDAESCLADYILLDSGEGTGTVFDWKKIQNIQRPYFLAGGLSIDNVENAVRQLNPYAVDVSSGIETDGLKDKTKMAAFVAAVRKEERL
;
A
#
# COMPACT_ATOMS: atom_id res chain seq x y z
N ASN A 1 5.36 3.13 15.91
CA ASN A 1 6.66 2.85 15.26
C ASN A 1 7.40 1.81 16.10
N GLU A 2 7.90 0.77 15.47
CA GLU A 2 8.78 -0.22 16.10
C GLU A 2 10.23 0.14 15.81
N ALA A 3 11.13 -0.18 16.76
CA ALA A 3 12.55 0.03 16.52
C ALA A 3 13.07 -0.82 15.35
N ALA A 4 13.97 -0.28 14.55
CA ALA A 4 14.52 -0.94 13.36
C ALA A 4 15.11 -2.32 13.67
N GLU A 5 15.77 -2.49 14.81
CA GLU A 5 16.35 -3.76 15.26
C GLU A 5 15.29 -4.84 15.48
N ARG A 6 14.12 -4.46 16.02
CA ARG A 6 13.01 -5.39 16.27
C ARG A 6 12.37 -5.83 14.94
N ILE A 7 12.15 -4.89 14.02
CA ILE A 7 11.63 -5.18 12.68
C ILE A 7 12.60 -6.10 11.94
N ALA A 8 13.90 -5.77 11.93
CA ALA A 8 14.94 -6.59 11.30
C ALA A 8 15.00 -8.00 11.89
N ALA A 9 14.85 -8.13 13.22
CA ALA A 9 14.84 -9.44 13.87
C ALA A 9 13.65 -10.32 13.41
N LEU A 10 12.47 -9.74 13.18
CA LEU A 10 11.30 -10.47 12.67
C LEU A 10 11.51 -10.91 11.22
N LEU A 11 12.05 -10.02 10.38
CA LEU A 11 12.36 -10.28 8.98
C LEU A 11 13.44 -11.37 8.83
N ASN A 12 14.55 -11.23 9.56
CA ASN A 12 15.69 -12.14 9.46
C ASN A 12 15.40 -13.54 10.03
N LYS A 13 14.45 -13.65 10.98
CA LYS A 13 13.94 -14.93 11.48
C LYS A 13 12.89 -15.55 10.57
N GLY A 14 12.45 -14.88 9.52
CA GLY A 14 11.40 -15.36 8.63
C GLY A 14 10.01 -15.42 9.29
N ILE A 15 9.78 -14.63 10.34
CA ILE A 15 8.46 -14.50 10.98
C ILE A 15 7.55 -13.64 10.09
N ILE A 16 8.14 -12.63 9.45
CA ILE A 16 7.51 -11.83 8.40
C ILE A 16 8.44 -11.79 7.18
N ASP A 17 7.87 -11.65 5.99
CA ASP A 17 8.63 -11.63 4.74
C ASP A 17 8.92 -10.21 4.27
N ILE A 18 8.03 -9.26 4.57
CA ILE A 18 8.11 -7.86 4.17
C ILE A 18 7.70 -6.99 5.36
N ALA A 19 8.39 -5.87 5.57
CA ALA A 19 7.99 -4.86 6.55
C ALA A 19 7.25 -3.72 5.86
N GLN A 20 6.06 -3.38 6.35
CA GLN A 20 5.36 -2.18 5.94
C GLN A 20 5.49 -1.10 7.02
N LEU A 21 6.12 0.00 6.66
CA LEU A 21 6.30 1.19 7.49
C LEU A 21 5.17 2.19 7.16
N HIS A 22 4.31 2.47 8.12
CA HIS A 22 3.12 3.31 7.90
C HIS A 22 3.00 4.48 8.89
N GLY A 23 4.06 4.73 9.64
CA GLY A 23 4.16 5.85 10.58
C GLY A 23 4.92 7.03 9.97
N ALA A 24 5.60 7.78 10.82
CA ALA A 24 6.41 8.94 10.44
C ALA A 24 7.88 8.58 10.17
N GLU A 25 8.15 7.31 9.81
CA GLU A 25 9.51 6.86 9.52
C GLU A 25 10.08 7.64 8.33
N ASP A 26 11.23 8.26 8.56
CA ASP A 26 11.97 9.03 7.57
C ASP A 26 13.00 8.16 6.81
N GLU A 27 13.72 8.78 5.87
CA GLU A 27 14.77 8.11 5.10
C GLU A 27 15.92 7.58 5.95
N ASN A 28 16.21 8.19 7.12
CA ASN A 28 17.26 7.71 8.02
C ASN A 28 16.82 6.41 8.69
N GLU A 29 15.56 6.31 9.10
CA GLU A 29 15.00 5.09 9.71
C GLU A 29 14.92 3.96 8.68
N ILE A 30 14.55 4.25 7.43
CA ILE A 30 14.57 3.28 6.33
C ILE A 30 15.99 2.79 6.08
N ASN A 31 16.96 3.69 6.01
CA ASN A 31 18.37 3.36 5.82
C ASN A 31 18.92 2.55 7.00
N GLN A 32 18.57 2.90 8.24
CA GLN A 32 18.95 2.12 9.41
C GLN A 32 18.42 0.69 9.31
N LEU A 33 17.12 0.51 8.99
CA LEU A 33 16.55 -0.81 8.79
C LEU A 33 17.25 -1.57 7.67
N ARG A 34 17.62 -0.90 6.57
CA ARG A 34 18.31 -1.47 5.42
C ARG A 34 19.70 -2.00 5.79
N THR A 35 20.40 -1.37 6.75
CA THR A 35 21.72 -1.90 7.24
C THR A 35 21.57 -3.21 8.02
N LEU A 36 20.39 -3.55 8.49
CA LEU A 36 20.11 -4.69 9.36
C LEU A 36 19.46 -5.88 8.62
N THR A 37 18.90 -5.65 7.43
CA THR A 37 18.20 -6.69 6.66
C THR A 37 18.18 -6.39 5.15
N ASP A 38 18.24 -7.45 4.34
CA ASP A 38 18.05 -7.40 2.88
C ASP A 38 16.59 -7.68 2.46
N LYS A 39 15.70 -7.87 3.43
CA LYS A 39 14.30 -8.16 3.15
C LYS A 39 13.55 -6.92 2.64
N PRO A 40 12.52 -7.08 1.82
CA PRO A 40 11.79 -5.96 1.24
C PRO A 40 11.11 -5.07 2.28
N ILE A 41 11.13 -3.77 2.00
CA ILE A 41 10.48 -2.72 2.80
C ILE A 41 9.45 -2.02 1.91
N ILE A 42 8.23 -1.88 2.43
CA ILE A 42 7.18 -1.03 1.85
C ILE A 42 7.08 0.22 2.73
N LYS A 43 7.11 1.42 2.14
CA LYS A 43 6.78 2.67 2.85
C LYS A 43 5.42 3.16 2.41
N ALA A 44 4.51 3.35 3.36
CA ALA A 44 3.18 3.90 3.11
C ALA A 44 3.20 5.43 3.18
N PHE A 45 2.51 6.05 2.23
CA PHE A 45 2.32 7.49 2.12
C PHE A 45 0.83 7.82 2.10
N CYS A 46 0.45 8.76 2.95
CA CYS A 46 -0.88 9.34 2.94
C CYS A 46 -0.90 10.49 1.93
N ILE A 47 -1.53 10.29 0.77
CA ILE A 47 -1.52 11.24 -0.33
C ILE A 47 -2.64 12.28 -0.14
N LYS A 48 -2.27 13.47 0.28
CA LYS A 48 -3.15 14.64 0.41
C LYS A 48 -2.80 15.70 -0.62
N GLU A 49 -1.51 16.01 -0.74
CA GLU A 49 -0.98 17.05 -1.61
C GLU A 49 -0.02 16.47 -2.67
N SER A 50 0.33 17.31 -3.65
CA SER A 50 1.27 16.88 -4.71
C SER A 50 2.69 16.63 -4.21
N GLU A 51 3.06 17.24 -3.09
CA GLU A 51 4.36 17.06 -2.45
C GLU A 51 4.51 15.61 -1.92
N ASP A 52 3.44 15.03 -1.37
CA ASP A 52 3.44 13.64 -0.89
C ASP A 52 3.82 12.64 -2.01
N ILE A 53 3.45 12.95 -3.24
CA ILE A 53 3.78 12.13 -4.41
C ILE A 53 5.27 12.23 -4.74
N THR A 54 5.83 13.42 -4.67
CA THR A 54 7.26 13.64 -4.89
C THR A 54 8.09 12.89 -3.85
N ASP A 55 7.67 12.94 -2.59
CA ASP A 55 8.31 12.21 -1.51
C ASP A 55 8.19 10.68 -1.72
N ALA A 56 7.02 10.21 -2.13
CA ALA A 56 6.81 8.80 -2.43
C ALA A 56 7.68 8.33 -3.59
N GLU A 57 7.82 9.10 -4.67
CA GLU A 57 8.66 8.75 -5.81
C GLU A 57 10.14 8.71 -5.48
N SER A 58 10.62 9.61 -4.62
CA SER A 58 12.03 9.70 -4.20
C SER A 58 12.42 8.74 -3.09
N CYS A 59 11.45 8.12 -2.42
CA CYS A 59 11.68 7.22 -1.27
C CYS A 59 12.58 6.04 -1.60
N LEU A 60 13.50 5.71 -0.70
CA LEU A 60 14.47 4.61 -0.84
C LEU A 60 13.93 3.22 -0.47
N ALA A 61 12.68 3.10 -0.03
CA ALA A 61 12.04 1.79 0.18
C ALA A 61 11.92 1.01 -1.14
N ASP A 62 11.89 -0.33 -1.08
CA ASP A 62 11.75 -1.18 -2.27
C ASP A 62 10.42 -0.94 -2.97
N TYR A 63 9.37 -0.77 -2.18
CA TYR A 63 8.02 -0.48 -2.65
C TYR A 63 7.42 0.70 -1.91
N ILE A 64 6.50 1.40 -2.56
CA ILE A 64 5.66 2.40 -1.93
C ILE A 64 4.20 1.93 -1.91
N LEU A 65 3.48 2.33 -0.89
CA LEU A 65 2.03 2.16 -0.79
C LEU A 65 1.41 3.55 -0.71
N LEU A 66 0.45 3.81 -1.58
CA LEU A 66 -0.26 5.09 -1.66
C LEU A 66 -1.65 4.93 -1.08
N ASP A 67 -1.94 5.65 -0.01
CA ASP A 67 -3.22 5.60 0.70
C ASP A 67 -3.89 6.98 0.66
N SER A 68 -5.20 7.00 0.50
CA SER A 68 -6.02 8.22 0.62
C SER A 68 -6.07 8.81 2.04
N GLY A 69 -5.60 8.08 3.02
CA GLY A 69 -5.30 8.58 4.38
C GLY A 69 -6.44 8.62 5.38
N GLU A 70 -7.66 8.30 5.05
CA GLU A 70 -8.73 8.57 6.03
C GLU A 70 -9.68 7.44 6.34
N GLY A 71 -9.49 6.21 6.01
CA GLY A 71 -10.43 5.14 6.43
C GLY A 71 -11.94 5.46 6.26
N THR A 72 -12.24 6.64 5.73
CA THR A 72 -13.60 7.18 5.54
C THR A 72 -14.31 6.60 4.33
N GLY A 73 -13.63 5.71 3.57
CA GLY A 73 -14.15 5.17 2.32
C GLY A 73 -14.14 6.19 1.16
N THR A 74 -13.59 7.37 1.38
CA THR A 74 -13.45 8.38 0.32
C THR A 74 -12.26 8.02 -0.57
N VAL A 75 -12.52 7.77 -1.84
CA VAL A 75 -11.48 7.59 -2.84
C VAL A 75 -10.84 8.95 -3.10
N PHE A 76 -9.52 9.07 -2.92
CA PHE A 76 -8.84 10.28 -3.30
C PHE A 76 -8.83 10.44 -4.85
N ASP A 77 -8.54 11.66 -5.31
CA ASP A 77 -8.48 11.92 -6.75
C ASP A 77 -7.31 11.15 -7.39
N TRP A 78 -7.63 10.03 -8.01
CA TRP A 78 -6.68 9.16 -8.69
C TRP A 78 -5.87 9.86 -9.78
N LYS A 79 -6.35 11.02 -10.28
CA LYS A 79 -5.59 11.83 -11.24
C LYS A 79 -4.26 12.30 -10.68
N LYS A 80 -4.18 12.47 -9.35
CA LYS A 80 -2.93 12.90 -8.71
C LYS A 80 -1.81 11.87 -8.88
N ILE A 81 -2.11 10.58 -8.92
CA ILE A 81 -1.12 9.50 -8.97
C ILE A 81 -0.95 8.86 -10.35
N GLN A 82 -1.66 9.33 -11.38
CA GLN A 82 -1.58 8.77 -12.73
C GLN A 82 -0.18 8.83 -13.36
N ASN A 83 0.67 9.74 -12.92
CA ASN A 83 1.99 9.96 -13.49
C ASN A 83 3.14 9.33 -12.68
N ILE A 84 2.84 8.56 -11.64
CA ILE A 84 3.86 7.86 -10.86
C ILE A 84 4.56 6.82 -11.73
N GLN A 85 5.90 6.86 -11.77
CA GLN A 85 6.71 6.05 -12.67
C GLN A 85 7.19 4.74 -12.04
N ARG A 86 7.16 4.63 -10.72
CA ARG A 86 7.59 3.42 -10.02
C ARG A 86 6.40 2.52 -9.67
N PRO A 87 6.63 1.19 -9.54
CA PRO A 87 5.60 0.27 -9.05
C PRO A 87 5.12 0.66 -7.66
N TYR A 88 3.79 0.67 -7.44
CA TYR A 88 3.20 1.02 -6.16
C TYR A 88 2.02 0.13 -5.79
N PHE A 89 1.77 0.02 -4.50
CA PHE A 89 0.57 -0.55 -3.93
C PHE A 89 -0.48 0.55 -3.79
N LEU A 90 -1.70 0.28 -4.22
CA LEU A 90 -2.81 1.21 -4.06
C LEU A 90 -3.68 0.81 -2.88
N ALA A 91 -3.89 1.72 -1.94
CA ALA A 91 -4.76 1.57 -0.78
C ALA A 91 -5.73 2.75 -0.64
N GLY A 92 -6.57 2.70 0.39
CA GLY A 92 -7.51 3.77 0.73
C GLY A 92 -8.81 3.75 -0.04
N GLY A 93 -9.91 3.49 0.67
CA GLY A 93 -11.25 3.53 0.12
C GLY A 93 -11.59 2.52 -0.98
N LEU A 94 -10.74 1.51 -1.21
CA LEU A 94 -11.01 0.46 -2.18
C LEU A 94 -12.14 -0.44 -1.73
N SER A 95 -12.99 -0.83 -2.68
CA SER A 95 -14.12 -1.72 -2.49
C SER A 95 -14.40 -2.50 -3.77
N ILE A 96 -15.35 -3.43 -3.71
CA ILE A 96 -15.82 -4.19 -4.88
C ILE A 96 -16.31 -3.24 -5.99
N ASP A 97 -16.94 -2.11 -5.61
CA ASP A 97 -17.58 -1.19 -6.54
C ASP A 97 -16.59 -0.32 -7.35
N ASN A 98 -15.35 -0.16 -6.87
CA ASN A 98 -14.39 0.76 -7.47
C ASN A 98 -13.06 0.11 -7.90
N VAL A 99 -12.70 -1.06 -7.35
CA VAL A 99 -11.37 -1.66 -7.57
C VAL A 99 -11.12 -2.02 -9.04
N GLU A 100 -12.11 -2.51 -9.78
CA GLU A 100 -11.98 -2.81 -11.22
C GLU A 100 -11.57 -1.55 -12.00
N ASN A 101 -12.21 -0.41 -11.70
CA ASN A 101 -11.90 0.86 -12.31
C ASN A 101 -10.51 1.39 -11.88
N ALA A 102 -10.16 1.22 -10.60
CA ALA A 102 -8.85 1.59 -10.09
C ALA A 102 -7.72 0.83 -10.82
N VAL A 103 -7.84 -0.48 -10.93
CA VAL A 103 -6.84 -1.32 -11.62
C VAL A 103 -6.72 -0.90 -13.09
N ARG A 104 -7.86 -0.70 -13.79
CA ARG A 104 -7.87 -0.31 -15.19
C ARG A 104 -7.23 1.05 -15.46
N GLN A 105 -7.49 2.04 -14.60
CA GLN A 105 -7.01 3.41 -14.81
C GLN A 105 -5.58 3.62 -14.37
N LEU A 106 -5.16 2.95 -13.30
CA LEU A 106 -3.91 3.24 -12.59
C LEU A 106 -2.85 2.15 -12.76
N ASN A 107 -3.27 0.94 -13.13
CA ASN A 107 -2.40 -0.22 -13.28
C ASN A 107 -1.41 -0.39 -12.10
N PRO A 108 -1.88 -0.39 -10.83
CA PRO A 108 -1.00 -0.53 -9.68
C PRO A 108 -0.33 -1.90 -9.66
N TYR A 109 0.84 -2.00 -9.04
CA TYR A 109 1.52 -3.28 -8.85
C TYR A 109 0.70 -4.25 -7.97
N ALA A 110 0.04 -3.71 -6.95
CA ALA A 110 -0.87 -4.44 -6.08
C ALA A 110 -1.94 -3.50 -5.52
N VAL A 111 -3.01 -4.09 -4.96
CA VAL A 111 -4.05 -3.36 -4.22
C VAL A 111 -4.14 -3.86 -2.80
N ASP A 112 -4.36 -2.95 -1.86
CA ASP A 112 -4.57 -3.23 -0.44
C ASP A 112 -5.97 -2.76 -0.02
N VAL A 113 -6.74 -3.63 0.64
CA VAL A 113 -8.11 -3.35 1.05
C VAL A 113 -8.36 -3.79 2.49
N SER A 114 -9.02 -2.94 3.25
CA SER A 114 -9.45 -3.27 4.61
C SER A 114 -10.97 -3.19 4.76
N SER A 115 -11.54 -2.02 4.98
CA SER A 115 -12.98 -1.83 5.26
C SER A 115 -13.89 -2.20 4.09
N GLY A 116 -13.42 -2.06 2.84
CA GLY A 116 -14.21 -2.38 1.64
C GLY A 116 -14.62 -3.84 1.48
N ILE A 117 -14.05 -4.74 2.29
CA ILE A 117 -14.40 -6.17 2.35
C ILE A 117 -14.96 -6.58 3.70
N GLU A 118 -15.54 -5.63 4.44
CA GLU A 118 -16.17 -5.87 5.74
C GLU A 118 -17.70 -5.75 5.67
N THR A 119 -18.37 -6.47 6.58
CA THR A 119 -19.78 -6.32 6.92
C THR A 119 -19.85 -6.19 8.44
N ASP A 120 -20.45 -5.10 8.93
CA ASP A 120 -20.55 -4.79 10.37
C ASP A 120 -19.19 -4.81 11.09
N GLY A 121 -18.12 -4.34 10.41
CA GLY A 121 -16.77 -4.27 10.96
C GLY A 121 -16.01 -5.61 10.99
N LEU A 122 -16.57 -6.67 10.41
CA LEU A 122 -15.93 -7.99 10.31
C LEU A 122 -15.63 -8.34 8.86
N LYS A 123 -14.51 -9.01 8.62
CA LYS A 123 -14.12 -9.46 7.28
C LYS A 123 -15.17 -10.42 6.71
N ASP A 124 -15.72 -10.08 5.56
CA ASP A 124 -16.76 -10.83 4.85
C ASP A 124 -16.13 -11.67 3.74
N LYS A 125 -16.23 -13.00 3.86
CA LYS A 125 -15.64 -13.94 2.89
C LYS A 125 -16.19 -13.78 1.49
N THR A 126 -17.48 -13.43 1.35
CA THR A 126 -18.11 -13.22 0.04
C THR A 126 -17.55 -11.96 -0.62
N LYS A 127 -17.42 -10.87 0.15
CA LYS A 127 -16.79 -9.62 -0.32
C LYS A 127 -15.32 -9.82 -0.67
N MET A 128 -14.57 -10.58 0.14
CA MET A 128 -13.17 -10.92 -0.16
C MET A 128 -13.06 -11.65 -1.50
N ALA A 129 -13.87 -12.67 -1.74
CA ALA A 129 -13.86 -13.43 -2.98
C ALA A 129 -14.25 -12.56 -4.19
N ALA A 130 -15.28 -11.72 -4.04
CA ALA A 130 -15.73 -10.81 -5.09
C ALA A 130 -14.67 -9.74 -5.41
N PHE A 131 -14.00 -9.19 -4.40
CA PHE A 131 -12.92 -8.22 -4.58
C PHE A 131 -11.75 -8.81 -5.37
N VAL A 132 -11.28 -10.00 -4.97
CA VAL A 132 -10.20 -10.71 -5.69
C VAL A 132 -10.60 -11.02 -7.14
N ALA A 133 -11.86 -11.43 -7.37
CA ALA A 133 -12.36 -11.70 -8.70
C ALA A 133 -12.39 -10.43 -9.58
N ALA A 134 -12.77 -9.27 -9.01
CA ALA A 134 -12.79 -7.99 -9.70
C ALA A 134 -11.37 -7.55 -10.11
N VAL A 135 -10.39 -7.67 -9.21
CA VAL A 135 -8.97 -7.37 -9.51
C VAL A 135 -8.46 -8.24 -10.65
N ARG A 136 -8.64 -9.56 -10.55
CA ARG A 136 -8.11 -10.54 -11.53
C ARG A 136 -8.78 -10.49 -12.89
N LYS A 137 -9.94 -9.89 -13.00
CA LYS A 137 -10.63 -9.72 -14.28
C LYS A 137 -9.85 -8.79 -15.21
N GLU A 138 -9.25 -7.74 -14.66
CA GLU A 138 -8.47 -6.75 -15.41
C GLU A 138 -7.06 -7.24 -15.78
N GLU A 139 -6.50 -8.20 -15.05
CA GLU A 139 -5.20 -8.81 -15.39
C GLU A 139 -5.23 -9.68 -16.67
N ARG A 140 -6.42 -10.00 -17.19
CA ARG A 140 -6.60 -10.88 -18.34
C ARG A 140 -6.84 -10.15 -19.67
N LEU A 141 -6.79 -8.84 -19.65
CA LEU A 141 -6.94 -7.99 -20.84
C LEU A 141 -5.60 -7.43 -21.27
#